data_42145440b2bba79a39df379b94443a63
#
_entry.id   42145440b2bba79a39df379b94443a63
#
_cell.length_a   1.000
_cell.length_b   1.000
_cell.length_c   1.000
_cell.angle_alpha   90.00
_cell.angle_beta   90.00
_cell.angle_gamma   90.00
#
_symmetry.space_group_name_H-M   'P 1'
#
loop_
_entity.id
_entity.type
_entity.pdbx_description
1 polymer ?
#
loop_
_entity_poly.entity_id
_entity_poly.type
_entity_poly.pdbx_seq_one_letter_code
_entity_poly.pdbx_strand_id
1 'polypeptide(L)'
;MKHEITRPILRGAVNFPIMLAPMVGLSHVSLRTAIREYLPVGAVTPWPTEMLNSRRLPIERFDLVPEVLRCETESHLVPQILGNEEEPIRKSVIRLENEWGASGIDINMGCPVKKALSHNYGVSLMGDSDYAAEVVRMTARHTKLPISVKLRAGKGESGLEFLLKFSKGLVEAGAESLTLHPRSAEQKRRGKADWDQIRILREEVPVAIIGNGDVQTSGDAWRMLKETKCDAVMVGRALTARPWMLWQIGEDLGFQAPVGREGEKAPRTSEEEGLEFARFALNVLNRLTVYHPVKEKAHWSEALLIRKYRFFLKNAGPWLYFGHELEARASRATSLDHLKETVNDFFFGPQATVQPLSERTDLRY
;
A
#
# COMPACT_ATOMS: atom_id res chain seq x y z
N MET A 1 6.46 14.32 -18.73
CA MET A 1 7.08 12.98 -18.97
C MET A 1 6.02 12.08 -19.56
N LYS A 2 6.37 11.08 -20.36
CA LYS A 2 5.41 10.07 -20.84
C LYS A 2 5.77 8.71 -20.25
N HIS A 3 4.81 8.02 -19.72
CA HIS A 3 4.90 6.61 -19.33
C HIS A 3 3.62 5.92 -19.77
N GLU A 4 3.76 4.76 -20.34
CA GLU A 4 2.64 3.93 -20.78
C GLU A 4 2.72 2.58 -20.05
N ILE A 5 1.61 2.16 -19.48
CA ILE A 5 1.47 0.82 -18.93
C ILE A 5 1.29 -0.12 -20.10
N THR A 6 2.36 -0.82 -20.47
CA THR A 6 2.39 -1.64 -21.69
C THR A 6 1.84 -3.04 -21.49
N ARG A 7 1.80 -3.53 -20.24
CA ARG A 7 1.17 -4.81 -19.87
C ARG A 7 -0.02 -4.56 -18.96
N PRO A 8 -1.18 -5.17 -19.21
CA PRO A 8 -2.41 -4.83 -18.50
C PRO A 8 -2.33 -5.17 -17.00
N ILE A 9 -2.72 -4.23 -16.15
CA ILE A 9 -2.98 -4.41 -14.73
C ILE A 9 -4.49 -4.36 -14.54
N LEU A 10 -5.06 -5.27 -13.74
CA LEU A 10 -6.50 -5.46 -13.63
C LEU A 10 -7.19 -5.52 -15.01
N ARG A 11 -6.60 -6.31 -15.92
CA ARG A 11 -7.10 -6.52 -17.30
C ARG A 11 -7.28 -5.22 -18.09
N GLY A 12 -6.42 -4.24 -17.84
CA GLY A 12 -6.40 -2.96 -18.56
C GLY A 12 -7.22 -1.85 -17.93
N ALA A 13 -7.81 -2.06 -16.76
CA ALA A 13 -8.54 -1.02 -16.04
C ALA A 13 -7.63 0.10 -15.49
N VAL A 14 -6.34 -0.18 -15.30
CA VAL A 14 -5.36 0.75 -14.70
C VAL A 14 -4.70 1.60 -15.77
N ASN A 15 -4.72 2.92 -15.59
CA ASN A 15 -4.06 3.89 -16.47
C ASN A 15 -3.07 4.81 -15.74
N PHE A 16 -2.88 4.61 -14.42
CA PHE A 16 -2.03 5.43 -13.58
C PHE A 16 -0.93 4.57 -12.92
N PRO A 17 0.38 4.96 -13.02
CA PRO A 17 1.47 4.05 -12.73
C PRO A 17 1.87 3.98 -11.25
N ILE A 18 1.18 4.65 -10.34
CA ILE A 18 1.51 4.62 -8.91
C ILE A 18 0.38 3.98 -8.13
N MET A 19 0.71 3.06 -7.23
CA MET A 19 -0.24 2.40 -6.35
C MET A 19 0.24 2.33 -4.90
N LEU A 20 -0.70 2.33 -3.96
CA LEU A 20 -0.43 2.15 -2.54
C LEU A 20 -0.03 0.70 -2.25
N ALA A 21 0.96 0.49 -1.38
CA ALA A 21 1.30 -0.84 -0.90
C ALA A 21 0.35 -1.31 0.22
N PRO A 22 0.06 -2.62 0.31
CA PRO A 22 -0.62 -3.20 1.46
C PRO A 22 0.27 -3.08 2.71
N MET A 23 -0.24 -2.44 3.76
CA MET A 23 0.49 -2.19 5.00
C MET A 23 -0.41 -2.41 6.21
N VAL A 24 -0.05 -3.38 7.06
CA VAL A 24 -0.78 -3.68 8.29
C VAL A 24 -0.85 -2.45 9.19
N GLY A 25 -2.04 -2.12 9.66
CA GLY A 25 -2.33 -0.98 10.51
C GLY A 25 -2.41 0.37 9.79
N LEU A 26 -2.12 0.42 8.47
CA LEU A 26 -2.11 1.65 7.67
C LEU A 26 -3.09 1.63 6.50
N SER A 27 -3.11 0.58 5.67
CA SER A 27 -3.96 0.58 4.47
C SER A 27 -5.44 0.26 4.75
N HIS A 28 -5.97 0.75 5.89
CA HIS A 28 -7.40 0.74 6.23
C HIS A 28 -8.17 1.86 5.50
N VAL A 29 -9.49 1.77 5.48
CA VAL A 29 -10.38 2.67 4.73
C VAL A 29 -10.08 4.15 4.95
N SER A 30 -9.87 4.60 6.21
CA SER A 30 -9.63 6.01 6.50
C SER A 30 -8.37 6.55 5.86
N LEU A 31 -7.27 5.78 5.86
CA LEU A 31 -6.02 6.21 5.21
C LEU A 31 -6.11 6.07 3.69
N ARG A 32 -6.68 4.98 3.18
CA ARG A 32 -6.89 4.83 1.72
C ARG A 32 -7.69 5.98 1.14
N THR A 33 -8.81 6.33 1.77
CA THR A 33 -9.68 7.42 1.29
C THR A 33 -9.02 8.79 1.41
N ALA A 34 -8.21 9.03 2.45
CA ALA A 34 -7.43 10.25 2.58
C ALA A 34 -6.36 10.38 1.47
N ILE A 35 -5.66 9.28 1.13
CA ILE A 35 -4.67 9.27 0.05
C ILE A 35 -5.36 9.43 -1.32
N ARG A 36 -6.55 8.83 -1.51
CA ARG A 36 -7.32 8.94 -2.76
C ARG A 36 -7.68 10.37 -3.15
N GLU A 37 -7.79 11.29 -2.20
CA GLU A 37 -8.04 12.71 -2.50
C GLU A 37 -6.93 13.38 -3.30
N TYR A 38 -5.76 12.76 -3.33
CA TYR A 38 -4.62 13.22 -4.15
C TYR A 38 -4.53 12.53 -5.52
N LEU A 39 -5.46 11.62 -5.81
CA LEU A 39 -5.49 10.98 -7.12
C LEU A 39 -6.04 11.95 -8.16
N PRO A 40 -5.33 12.18 -9.27
CA PRO A 40 -5.80 13.06 -10.34
C PRO A 40 -7.13 12.61 -10.95
N VAL A 41 -7.92 13.56 -11.46
CA VAL A 41 -9.17 13.26 -12.15
C VAL A 41 -8.89 12.37 -13.38
N GLY A 42 -9.62 11.27 -13.50
CA GLY A 42 -9.47 10.30 -14.58
C GLY A 42 -8.34 9.29 -14.38
N ALA A 43 -7.52 9.43 -13.34
CA ALA A 43 -6.53 8.44 -12.99
C ALA A 43 -7.16 7.21 -12.30
N VAL A 44 -6.74 6.02 -12.71
CA VAL A 44 -7.20 4.75 -12.15
C VAL A 44 -6.01 3.90 -11.71
N THR A 45 -6.01 3.51 -10.43
CA THR A 45 -4.97 2.66 -9.83
C THR A 45 -5.60 1.67 -8.85
N PRO A 46 -4.99 0.48 -8.63
CA PRO A 46 -5.46 -0.47 -7.63
C PRO A 46 -5.24 0.04 -6.20
N TRP A 47 -6.16 -0.31 -5.31
CA TRP A 47 -6.09 0.03 -3.89
C TRP A 47 -6.09 -1.22 -3.03
N PRO A 48 -5.05 -1.44 -2.21
CA PRO A 48 -4.95 -2.63 -1.38
C PRO A 48 -5.77 -2.49 -0.09
N THR A 49 -6.08 -3.62 0.50
CA THR A 49 -6.40 -3.69 1.93
C THR A 49 -5.13 -3.90 2.77
N GLU A 50 -5.27 -4.02 4.09
CA GLU A 50 -4.31 -4.71 4.92
C GLU A 50 -4.28 -6.22 4.54
N MET A 51 -3.33 -6.99 5.10
CA MET A 51 -3.30 -8.44 4.89
C MET A 51 -4.49 -9.12 5.59
N LEU A 52 -5.30 -9.84 4.83
CA LEU A 52 -6.48 -10.56 5.30
C LEU A 52 -6.16 -12.06 5.46
N ASN A 53 -6.39 -12.60 6.65
CA ASN A 53 -6.17 -14.03 6.89
C ASN A 53 -7.32 -14.87 6.30
N SER A 54 -7.02 -15.77 5.36
CA SER A 54 -8.02 -16.59 4.68
C SER A 54 -8.82 -17.51 5.60
N ARG A 55 -8.26 -17.92 6.75
CA ARG A 55 -9.01 -18.73 7.74
C ARG A 55 -10.02 -17.90 8.55
N ARG A 56 -9.78 -16.59 8.70
CA ARG A 56 -10.66 -15.68 9.45
C ARG A 56 -11.70 -15.02 8.55
N LEU A 57 -11.32 -14.63 7.35
CA LEU A 57 -12.13 -13.87 6.42
C LEU A 57 -13.52 -14.48 6.13
N PRO A 58 -13.67 -15.82 6.04
CA PRO A 58 -14.99 -16.45 5.81
C PRO A 58 -16.04 -16.19 6.88
N ILE A 59 -15.63 -15.85 8.10
CA ILE A 59 -16.54 -15.62 9.24
C ILE A 59 -16.50 -14.16 9.73
N GLU A 60 -15.65 -13.31 9.15
CA GLU A 60 -15.58 -11.90 9.53
C GLU A 60 -16.74 -11.09 8.97
N ARG A 61 -17.20 -10.13 9.75
CA ARG A 61 -18.19 -9.15 9.32
C ARG A 61 -17.52 -7.99 8.63
N PHE A 62 -17.79 -7.80 7.35
CA PHE A 62 -17.18 -6.77 6.51
C PHE A 62 -17.51 -5.33 6.94
N ASP A 63 -18.63 -5.16 7.62
CA ASP A 63 -19.10 -3.88 8.16
C ASP A 63 -18.51 -3.52 9.54
N LEU A 64 -17.77 -4.43 10.18
CA LEU A 64 -17.23 -4.24 11.53
C LEU A 64 -15.70 -4.35 11.60
N VAL A 65 -15.09 -5.17 10.75
CA VAL A 65 -13.66 -5.48 10.85
C VAL A 65 -12.83 -4.42 10.14
N PRO A 66 -11.90 -3.75 10.85
CA PRO A 66 -11.11 -2.64 10.33
C PRO A 66 -10.38 -2.89 9.04
N GLU A 67 -9.82 -4.08 8.95
CA GLU A 67 -8.94 -4.50 7.86
C GLU A 67 -9.70 -4.67 6.54
N VAL A 68 -10.99 -5.02 6.62
CA VAL A 68 -11.86 -5.24 5.45
C VAL A 68 -12.88 -4.13 5.23
N LEU A 69 -13.00 -3.18 6.17
CA LEU A 69 -13.96 -2.09 6.03
C LEU A 69 -13.65 -1.26 4.77
N ARG A 70 -14.71 -0.94 4.02
CA ARG A 70 -14.66 -0.07 2.84
C ARG A 70 -15.79 0.95 2.89
N CYS A 71 -15.67 2.01 2.11
CA CYS A 71 -16.79 2.91 1.83
C CYS A 71 -17.31 2.72 0.40
N GLU A 72 -18.53 3.17 0.13
CA GLU A 72 -19.19 3.00 -1.15
C GLU A 72 -18.48 3.69 -2.32
N THR A 73 -17.76 4.78 -2.04
CA THR A 73 -17.01 5.54 -3.05
C THR A 73 -15.69 4.91 -3.45
N GLU A 74 -15.24 3.85 -2.76
CA GLU A 74 -14.00 3.18 -3.13
C GLU A 74 -14.21 2.24 -4.31
N SER A 75 -13.43 2.44 -5.36
CA SER A 75 -13.35 1.60 -6.56
C SER A 75 -11.97 0.95 -6.68
N HIS A 76 -11.83 -0.06 -7.54
CA HIS A 76 -10.58 -0.75 -7.86
C HIS A 76 -9.85 -1.29 -6.62
N LEU A 77 -10.65 -1.79 -5.65
CA LEU A 77 -10.12 -2.41 -4.43
C LEU A 77 -9.60 -3.82 -4.74
N VAL A 78 -8.35 -4.07 -4.35
CA VAL A 78 -7.66 -5.35 -4.49
C VAL A 78 -7.25 -5.84 -3.11
N PRO A 79 -8.10 -6.64 -2.43
CA PRO A 79 -7.79 -7.18 -1.12
C PRO A 79 -6.61 -8.13 -1.19
N GLN A 80 -5.67 -7.98 -0.24
CA GLN A 80 -4.52 -8.87 -0.13
C GLN A 80 -4.83 -10.01 0.85
N ILE A 81 -4.83 -11.25 0.35
CA ILE A 81 -5.03 -12.45 1.17
C ILE A 81 -3.71 -13.06 1.63
N LEU A 82 -3.75 -13.66 2.83
CA LEU A 82 -2.68 -14.42 3.44
C LEU A 82 -3.23 -15.81 3.78
N GLY A 83 -2.79 -16.84 3.06
CA GLY A 83 -3.29 -18.21 3.22
C GLY A 83 -2.59 -19.22 2.33
N ASN A 84 -2.82 -20.51 2.60
CA ASN A 84 -2.21 -21.61 1.88
C ASN A 84 -3.11 -22.87 1.84
N GLU A 85 -4.35 -22.82 2.31
CA GLU A 85 -5.28 -23.95 2.31
C GLU A 85 -6.44 -23.67 1.38
N GLU A 86 -6.84 -24.67 0.59
CA GLU A 86 -7.84 -24.51 -0.47
C GLU A 86 -9.20 -24.06 0.05
N GLU A 87 -9.75 -24.72 1.05
CA GLU A 87 -11.10 -24.40 1.53
C GLU A 87 -11.22 -23.01 2.18
N PRO A 88 -10.28 -22.55 3.05
CA PRO A 88 -10.24 -21.17 3.50
C PRO A 88 -10.07 -20.15 2.37
N ILE A 89 -9.20 -20.42 1.39
CA ILE A 89 -9.02 -19.55 0.21
C ILE A 89 -10.30 -19.49 -0.60
N ARG A 90 -10.90 -20.63 -0.94
CA ARG A 90 -12.17 -20.73 -1.68
C ARG A 90 -13.26 -19.86 -1.05
N LYS A 91 -13.53 -20.06 0.24
CA LYS A 91 -14.55 -19.28 0.96
C LYS A 91 -14.22 -17.79 0.97
N SER A 92 -12.95 -17.44 1.14
CA SER A 92 -12.51 -16.05 1.19
C SER A 92 -12.72 -15.34 -0.16
N VAL A 93 -12.25 -15.94 -1.26
CA VAL A 93 -12.31 -15.28 -2.57
C VAL A 93 -13.74 -15.16 -3.09
N ILE A 94 -14.58 -16.17 -2.85
CA ILE A 94 -16.01 -16.12 -3.20
C ILE A 94 -16.71 -14.96 -2.47
N ARG A 95 -16.44 -14.77 -1.18
CA ARG A 95 -17.02 -13.67 -0.41
C ARG A 95 -16.45 -12.30 -0.86
N LEU A 96 -15.16 -12.22 -1.14
CA LEU A 96 -14.54 -10.99 -1.63
C LEU A 96 -15.09 -10.58 -3.00
N GLU A 97 -15.34 -11.54 -3.89
CA GLU A 97 -15.90 -11.29 -5.22
C GLU A 97 -17.38 -10.90 -5.12
N ASN A 98 -18.21 -11.71 -4.46
CA ASN A 98 -19.67 -11.60 -4.54
C ASN A 98 -20.29 -10.67 -3.49
N GLU A 99 -19.71 -10.57 -2.28
CA GLU A 99 -20.27 -9.79 -1.18
C GLU A 99 -19.51 -8.46 -0.99
N TRP A 100 -18.18 -8.49 -1.14
CA TRP A 100 -17.34 -7.31 -0.83
C TRP A 100 -17.08 -6.42 -2.06
N GLY A 101 -17.19 -6.94 -3.29
CA GLY A 101 -17.01 -6.20 -4.53
C GLY A 101 -15.55 -5.89 -4.83
N ALA A 102 -14.68 -6.88 -4.66
CA ALA A 102 -13.27 -6.78 -5.05
C ALA A 102 -13.13 -6.62 -6.57
N SER A 103 -12.10 -5.89 -7.01
CA SER A 103 -11.73 -5.74 -8.42
C SER A 103 -10.59 -6.66 -8.86
N GLY A 104 -9.96 -7.33 -7.91
CA GLY A 104 -8.89 -8.30 -8.08
C GLY A 104 -8.54 -8.91 -6.73
N ILE A 105 -7.71 -9.93 -6.72
CA ILE A 105 -7.17 -10.57 -5.51
C ILE A 105 -5.65 -10.48 -5.54
N ASP A 106 -5.05 -10.00 -4.46
CA ASP A 106 -3.59 -10.02 -4.29
C ASP A 106 -3.18 -11.10 -3.29
N ILE A 107 -2.20 -11.93 -3.64
CA ILE A 107 -1.67 -13.00 -2.78
C ILE A 107 -0.36 -12.52 -2.15
N ASN A 108 -0.29 -12.58 -0.82
CA ASN A 108 0.92 -12.20 -0.11
C ASN A 108 1.93 -13.36 -0.06
N MET A 109 3.07 -13.18 -0.73
CA MET A 109 4.23 -14.08 -0.67
C MET A 109 5.51 -13.35 -0.20
N GLY A 110 5.35 -12.22 0.51
CA GLY A 110 6.50 -11.41 0.91
C GLY A 110 6.56 -11.03 2.39
N CYS A 111 5.56 -11.37 3.20
CA CYS A 111 5.52 -10.97 4.61
C CYS A 111 6.44 -11.83 5.47
N PRO A 112 7.47 -11.24 6.15
CA PRO A 112 8.42 -11.98 6.96
C PRO A 112 8.05 -12.02 8.46
N VAL A 113 6.82 -11.70 8.84
CA VAL A 113 6.42 -11.67 10.26
C VAL A 113 6.28 -13.07 10.84
N LYS A 114 6.72 -13.26 12.09
CA LYS A 114 6.72 -14.57 12.77
C LYS A 114 5.38 -15.31 12.68
N LYS A 115 4.27 -14.61 12.84
CA LYS A 115 2.92 -15.18 12.75
C LYS A 115 2.60 -15.74 11.35
N ALA A 116 3.09 -15.12 10.28
CA ALA A 116 2.93 -15.64 8.94
C ALA A 116 3.82 -16.88 8.72
N LEU A 117 5.05 -16.81 9.19
CA LEU A 117 6.02 -17.93 9.10
C LEU A 117 5.54 -19.18 9.83
N SER A 118 4.97 -19.04 11.04
CA SER A 118 4.50 -20.19 11.83
C SER A 118 3.32 -20.95 11.20
N HIS A 119 2.65 -20.35 10.22
CA HIS A 119 1.54 -20.96 9.48
C HIS A 119 1.91 -21.28 8.01
N ASN A 120 3.17 -21.18 7.66
CA ASN A 120 3.67 -21.34 6.28
C ASN A 120 3.00 -20.37 5.30
N TYR A 121 2.80 -19.10 5.73
CA TYR A 121 2.23 -18.02 4.92
C TYR A 121 3.30 -17.00 4.50
N GLY A 122 2.94 -16.10 3.60
CA GLY A 122 3.77 -14.98 3.20
C GLY A 122 5.08 -15.45 2.58
N VAL A 123 6.21 -14.95 3.08
CA VAL A 123 7.54 -15.29 2.51
C VAL A 123 7.92 -16.77 2.68
N SER A 124 7.29 -17.54 3.57
CA SER A 124 7.52 -18.98 3.69
C SER A 124 7.16 -19.74 2.41
N LEU A 125 6.16 -19.28 1.66
CA LEU A 125 5.76 -19.86 0.38
C LEU A 125 6.89 -19.81 -0.66
N MET A 126 7.80 -18.85 -0.54
CA MET A 126 8.98 -18.79 -1.40
C MET A 126 10.00 -19.91 -1.14
N GLY A 127 9.83 -20.71 -0.10
CA GLY A 127 10.65 -21.89 0.17
C GLY A 127 10.21 -23.15 -0.59
N ASP A 128 9.01 -23.13 -1.19
CA ASP A 128 8.42 -24.23 -1.95
C ASP A 128 7.67 -23.69 -3.17
N SER A 129 8.35 -23.70 -4.32
CA SER A 129 7.85 -23.13 -5.57
C SER A 129 6.58 -23.83 -6.08
N ASP A 130 6.51 -25.16 -5.93
CA ASP A 130 5.38 -25.94 -6.41
C ASP A 130 4.14 -25.67 -5.58
N TYR A 131 4.33 -25.59 -4.25
CA TYR A 131 3.24 -25.26 -3.35
C TYR A 131 2.78 -23.78 -3.48
N ALA A 132 3.71 -22.85 -3.70
CA ALA A 132 3.36 -21.48 -4.00
C ALA A 132 2.52 -21.34 -5.29
N ALA A 133 2.90 -22.06 -6.34
CA ALA A 133 2.14 -22.15 -7.58
C ALA A 133 0.75 -22.77 -7.33
N GLU A 134 0.66 -23.80 -6.47
CA GLU A 134 -0.62 -24.41 -6.11
C GLU A 134 -1.52 -23.44 -5.35
N VAL A 135 -1.00 -22.59 -4.47
CA VAL A 135 -1.79 -21.52 -3.81
C VAL A 135 -2.40 -20.56 -4.83
N VAL A 136 -1.66 -20.21 -5.88
CA VAL A 136 -2.22 -19.39 -6.99
C VAL A 136 -3.31 -20.16 -7.74
N ARG A 137 -3.08 -21.44 -8.07
CA ARG A 137 -4.10 -22.28 -8.75
C ARG A 137 -5.36 -22.47 -7.90
N MET A 138 -5.22 -22.70 -6.58
CA MET A 138 -6.35 -22.75 -5.64
C MET A 138 -7.18 -21.47 -5.70
N THR A 139 -6.49 -20.31 -5.73
CA THR A 139 -7.19 -19.02 -5.85
C THR A 139 -7.88 -18.90 -7.20
N ALA A 140 -7.19 -19.20 -8.31
CA ALA A 140 -7.72 -19.07 -9.68
C ALA A 140 -8.93 -19.99 -9.96
N ARG A 141 -8.98 -21.17 -9.34
CA ARG A 141 -10.14 -22.07 -9.47
C ARG A 141 -11.45 -21.52 -8.90
N HIS A 142 -11.37 -20.58 -7.97
CA HIS A 142 -12.52 -20.14 -7.17
C HIS A 142 -12.90 -18.67 -7.35
N THR A 143 -12.26 -17.95 -8.26
CA THR A 143 -12.62 -16.56 -8.60
C THR A 143 -12.42 -16.28 -10.09
N LYS A 144 -13.23 -15.39 -10.64
CA LYS A 144 -13.05 -14.83 -11.98
C LYS A 144 -12.23 -13.54 -11.98
N LEU A 145 -11.89 -13.02 -10.80
CA LEU A 145 -11.12 -11.79 -10.65
C LEU A 145 -9.66 -11.98 -11.06
N PRO A 146 -9.00 -10.95 -11.59
CA PRO A 146 -7.56 -10.98 -11.85
C PRO A 146 -6.78 -11.20 -10.56
N ILE A 147 -5.72 -12.01 -10.66
CA ILE A 147 -4.87 -12.37 -9.53
C ILE A 147 -3.51 -11.70 -9.67
N SER A 148 -3.10 -10.98 -8.63
CA SER A 148 -1.75 -10.49 -8.46
C SER A 148 -1.02 -11.21 -7.33
N VAL A 149 0.31 -11.22 -7.39
CA VAL A 149 1.14 -11.77 -6.31
C VAL A 149 2.19 -10.76 -5.90
N LYS A 150 2.26 -10.48 -4.57
CA LYS A 150 3.30 -9.63 -4.01
C LYS A 150 4.39 -10.47 -3.36
N LEU A 151 5.62 -10.37 -3.88
CA LEU A 151 6.77 -11.21 -3.51
C LEU A 151 8.01 -10.39 -3.13
N ARG A 152 9.04 -11.09 -2.63
CA ARG A 152 10.36 -10.56 -2.31
C ARG A 152 11.43 -11.16 -3.20
N ALA A 153 12.68 -10.67 -3.08
CA ALA A 153 13.84 -11.29 -3.71
C ALA A 153 14.11 -12.69 -3.17
N GLY A 154 14.73 -13.51 -3.99
CA GLY A 154 15.35 -14.78 -3.57
C GLY A 154 16.58 -14.58 -2.68
N LYS A 155 17.16 -15.68 -2.20
CA LYS A 155 18.32 -15.68 -1.30
C LYS A 155 19.62 -15.97 -2.04
N GLY A 156 20.72 -15.33 -1.59
CA GLY A 156 22.08 -15.65 -2.00
C GLY A 156 22.36 -15.41 -3.49
N GLU A 157 23.47 -15.95 -3.97
CA GLU A 157 23.96 -15.76 -5.36
C GLU A 157 23.00 -16.35 -6.41
N SER A 158 22.35 -17.47 -6.11
CA SER A 158 21.30 -18.08 -6.96
C SER A 158 19.93 -17.40 -6.84
N GLY A 159 19.84 -16.32 -6.04
CA GLY A 159 18.56 -15.67 -5.72
C GLY A 159 17.80 -15.14 -6.94
N LEU A 160 18.50 -14.67 -7.96
CA LEU A 160 17.88 -14.20 -9.20
C LEU A 160 17.33 -15.34 -10.05
N GLU A 161 18.09 -16.40 -10.24
CA GLU A 161 17.64 -17.59 -11.01
C GLU A 161 16.41 -18.21 -10.35
N PHE A 162 16.47 -18.37 -9.03
CA PHE A 162 15.32 -18.82 -8.24
C PHE A 162 14.13 -17.89 -8.44
N LEU A 163 14.31 -16.56 -8.33
CA LEU A 163 13.24 -15.58 -8.50
C LEU A 163 12.56 -15.69 -9.86
N LEU A 164 13.35 -15.87 -10.93
CA LEU A 164 12.82 -16.01 -12.29
C LEU A 164 12.01 -17.30 -12.46
N LYS A 165 12.56 -18.43 -12.02
CA LYS A 165 11.88 -19.74 -12.06
C LYS A 165 10.58 -19.69 -11.25
N PHE A 166 10.66 -19.17 -10.03
CA PHE A 166 9.52 -19.00 -9.11
C PHE A 166 8.42 -18.15 -9.76
N SER A 167 8.79 -16.99 -10.30
CA SER A 167 7.84 -16.06 -10.92
C SER A 167 7.17 -16.64 -12.16
N LYS A 168 7.91 -17.35 -13.02
CA LYS A 168 7.35 -18.07 -14.19
C LYS A 168 6.32 -19.11 -13.73
N GLY A 169 6.62 -19.89 -12.71
CA GLY A 169 5.68 -20.86 -12.14
C GLY A 169 4.39 -20.23 -11.57
N LEU A 170 4.47 -19.04 -10.95
CA LEU A 170 3.28 -18.31 -10.50
C LEU A 170 2.41 -17.84 -11.68
N VAL A 171 3.04 -17.37 -12.76
CA VAL A 171 2.31 -16.93 -13.97
C VAL A 171 1.64 -18.11 -14.66
N GLU A 172 2.32 -19.24 -14.81
CA GLU A 172 1.74 -20.49 -15.31
C GLU A 172 0.58 -21.00 -14.45
N ALA A 173 0.61 -20.69 -13.15
CA ALA A 173 -0.46 -21.01 -12.20
C ALA A 173 -1.66 -20.06 -12.28
N GLY A 174 -1.57 -18.92 -12.99
CA GLY A 174 -2.66 -17.98 -13.21
C GLY A 174 -2.47 -16.58 -12.61
N ALA A 175 -1.26 -16.22 -12.16
CA ALA A 175 -0.98 -14.83 -11.76
C ALA A 175 -0.93 -13.92 -12.99
N GLU A 176 -1.71 -12.84 -12.99
CA GLU A 176 -1.82 -11.87 -14.10
C GLU A 176 -0.89 -10.65 -13.89
N SER A 177 -0.37 -10.44 -12.70
CA SER A 177 0.65 -9.42 -12.41
C SER A 177 1.47 -9.79 -11.17
N LEU A 178 2.72 -9.31 -11.12
CA LEU A 178 3.62 -9.55 -10.00
C LEU A 178 4.16 -8.22 -9.45
N THR A 179 4.17 -8.08 -8.12
CA THR A 179 4.83 -6.97 -7.44
C THR A 179 6.08 -7.46 -6.75
N LEU A 180 7.25 -6.95 -7.16
CA LEU A 180 8.52 -7.33 -6.56
C LEU A 180 9.06 -6.26 -5.61
N HIS A 181 9.28 -6.63 -4.34
CA HIS A 181 10.13 -5.89 -3.42
C HIS A 181 11.51 -6.57 -3.38
N PRO A 182 12.54 -6.04 -4.07
CA PRO A 182 13.80 -6.73 -4.29
C PRO A 182 14.75 -6.62 -3.07
N ARG A 183 14.27 -7.09 -1.94
CA ARG A 183 15.01 -7.38 -0.71
C ARG A 183 14.61 -8.76 -0.22
N SER A 184 15.58 -9.54 0.25
CA SER A 184 15.29 -10.84 0.85
C SER A 184 14.53 -10.71 2.19
N ALA A 185 13.99 -11.81 2.67
CA ALA A 185 13.32 -11.86 3.98
C ALA A 185 14.28 -11.49 5.13
N GLU A 186 15.56 -11.87 5.02
CA GLU A 186 16.62 -11.60 6.00
C GLU A 186 17.01 -10.13 6.05
N GLN A 187 17.08 -9.49 4.88
CA GLN A 187 17.36 -8.06 4.79
C GLN A 187 16.24 -7.24 5.43
N LYS A 188 15.00 -7.73 5.39
CA LYS A 188 13.81 -6.99 5.85
C LYS A 188 13.72 -5.62 5.18
N ARG A 189 14.33 -4.59 5.77
CA ARG A 189 14.36 -3.20 5.28
C ARG A 189 15.79 -2.63 5.22
N ARG A 190 16.82 -3.44 5.52
CA ARG A 190 18.23 -3.02 5.53
C ARG A 190 18.83 -3.09 4.14
N GLY A 191 19.80 -2.23 3.87
CA GLY A 191 20.46 -2.13 2.57
C GLY A 191 19.56 -1.49 1.50
N LYS A 192 20.02 -1.43 0.28
CA LYS A 192 19.28 -0.92 -0.89
C LYS A 192 18.39 -2.00 -1.49
N ALA A 193 17.24 -1.62 -2.02
CA ALA A 193 16.44 -2.47 -2.88
C ALA A 193 17.14 -2.58 -4.25
N ASP A 194 17.42 -3.80 -4.68
CA ASP A 194 18.11 -4.06 -5.93
C ASP A 194 17.14 -3.96 -7.13
N TRP A 195 16.97 -2.76 -7.64
CA TRP A 195 16.05 -2.49 -8.74
C TRP A 195 16.38 -3.22 -10.04
N ASP A 196 17.63 -3.69 -10.22
CA ASP A 196 18.02 -4.46 -11.39
C ASP A 196 17.25 -5.79 -11.49
N GLN A 197 16.91 -6.40 -10.33
CA GLN A 197 16.03 -7.58 -10.29
C GLN A 197 14.62 -7.27 -10.82
N ILE A 198 14.09 -6.05 -10.60
CA ILE A 198 12.80 -5.65 -11.16
C ILE A 198 12.91 -5.55 -12.69
N ARG A 199 13.99 -4.94 -13.19
CA ARG A 199 14.26 -4.82 -14.63
C ARG A 199 14.33 -6.20 -15.30
N ILE A 200 15.15 -7.09 -14.75
CA ILE A 200 15.33 -8.45 -15.28
C ILE A 200 14.00 -9.23 -15.25
N LEU A 201 13.26 -9.15 -14.14
CA LEU A 201 11.95 -9.79 -14.03
C LEU A 201 10.98 -9.26 -15.09
N ARG A 202 11.01 -7.94 -15.37
CA ARG A 202 10.19 -7.31 -16.39
C ARG A 202 10.51 -7.79 -17.81
N GLU A 203 11.78 -8.09 -18.08
CA GLU A 203 12.24 -8.63 -19.37
C GLU A 203 11.83 -10.09 -19.55
N GLU A 204 11.92 -10.90 -18.50
CA GLU A 204 11.82 -12.36 -18.54
C GLU A 204 10.40 -12.92 -18.34
N VAL A 205 9.47 -12.13 -17.76
CA VAL A 205 8.14 -12.62 -17.41
C VAL A 205 7.08 -11.85 -18.18
N PRO A 206 6.08 -12.52 -18.81
CA PRO A 206 5.18 -11.88 -19.79
C PRO A 206 4.03 -11.07 -19.20
N VAL A 207 3.86 -11.03 -17.89
CA VAL A 207 2.80 -10.28 -17.20
C VAL A 207 3.27 -8.91 -16.71
N ALA A 208 2.36 -8.06 -16.27
CA ALA A 208 2.70 -6.76 -15.69
C ALA A 208 3.57 -6.92 -14.45
N ILE A 209 4.68 -6.17 -14.41
CA ILE A 209 5.59 -6.12 -13.26
C ILE A 209 5.47 -4.78 -12.56
N ILE A 210 5.20 -4.82 -11.28
CA ILE A 210 5.09 -3.66 -10.40
C ILE A 210 6.35 -3.59 -9.53
N GLY A 211 7.12 -2.52 -9.66
CA GLY A 211 8.31 -2.28 -8.84
C GLY A 211 7.94 -1.78 -7.44
N ASN A 212 8.67 -2.21 -6.42
CA ASN A 212 8.48 -1.76 -5.04
C ASN A 212 9.82 -1.66 -4.30
N GLY A 213 9.94 -0.68 -3.42
CA GLY A 213 11.12 -0.48 -2.56
C GLY A 213 11.89 0.80 -2.87
N ASP A 214 12.30 1.52 -1.81
CA ASP A 214 13.14 2.72 -1.83
C ASP A 214 12.60 3.92 -2.64
N VAL A 215 11.31 3.99 -2.85
CA VAL A 215 10.64 5.14 -3.45
C VAL A 215 10.17 6.07 -2.34
N GLN A 216 10.70 7.29 -2.32
CA GLN A 216 10.39 8.31 -1.32
C GLN A 216 9.73 9.55 -1.91
N THR A 217 10.02 9.85 -3.16
CA THR A 217 9.56 11.03 -3.89
C THR A 217 8.99 10.65 -5.26
N SER A 218 8.30 11.59 -5.91
CA SER A 218 7.88 11.44 -7.32
C SER A 218 9.08 11.23 -8.25
N GLY A 219 10.21 11.86 -7.95
CA GLY A 219 11.47 11.65 -8.68
C GLY A 219 11.98 10.22 -8.58
N ASP A 220 11.93 9.59 -7.39
CA ASP A 220 12.29 8.18 -7.24
C ASP A 220 11.34 7.25 -8.02
N ALA A 221 10.05 7.55 -8.02
CA ALA A 221 9.08 6.78 -8.79
C ALA A 221 9.37 6.85 -10.30
N TRP A 222 9.63 8.05 -10.83
CA TRP A 222 10.05 8.24 -12.21
C TRP A 222 11.36 7.53 -12.54
N ARG A 223 12.32 7.58 -11.63
CA ARG A 223 13.59 6.87 -11.79
C ARG A 223 13.39 5.36 -11.86
N MET A 224 12.58 4.78 -10.97
CA MET A 224 12.25 3.35 -11.00
C MET A 224 11.59 2.97 -12.32
N LEU A 225 10.57 3.69 -12.77
CA LEU A 225 9.90 3.44 -14.05
C LEU A 225 10.90 3.50 -15.23
N LYS A 226 11.80 4.48 -15.23
CA LYS A 226 12.79 4.66 -16.30
C LYS A 226 13.86 3.58 -16.29
N GLU A 227 14.42 3.25 -15.13
CA GLU A 227 15.54 2.31 -15.01
C GLU A 227 15.11 0.86 -15.18
N THR A 228 13.94 0.50 -14.61
CA THR A 228 13.49 -0.90 -14.58
C THR A 228 12.51 -1.25 -15.69
N LYS A 229 11.92 -0.26 -16.35
CA LYS A 229 10.84 -0.44 -17.33
C LYS A 229 9.61 -1.18 -16.77
N CYS A 230 9.45 -1.23 -15.45
CA CYS A 230 8.26 -1.82 -14.83
C CYS A 230 7.00 -1.07 -15.25
N ASP A 231 5.86 -1.77 -15.23
CA ASP A 231 4.60 -1.21 -15.71
C ASP A 231 4.00 -0.19 -14.73
N ALA A 232 4.24 -0.41 -13.42
CA ALA A 232 3.83 0.52 -12.36
C ALA A 232 4.78 0.43 -11.16
N VAL A 233 4.63 1.37 -10.22
CA VAL A 233 5.39 1.45 -8.98
C VAL A 233 4.46 1.39 -7.78
N MET A 234 4.71 0.44 -6.89
CA MET A 234 4.01 0.34 -5.61
C MET A 234 4.79 1.09 -4.53
N VAL A 235 4.13 2.04 -3.87
CA VAL A 235 4.75 2.88 -2.85
C VAL A 235 4.10 2.60 -1.49
N GLY A 236 4.91 2.34 -0.49
CA GLY A 236 4.45 2.08 0.88
C GLY A 236 4.48 3.36 1.74
N ARG A 237 5.38 3.37 2.71
CA ARG A 237 5.48 4.41 3.75
C ARG A 237 5.54 5.84 3.20
N ALA A 238 6.17 6.06 2.06
CA ALA A 238 6.24 7.40 1.47
C ALA A 238 4.85 7.95 1.13
N LEU A 239 3.90 7.15 0.66
CA LEU A 239 2.53 7.62 0.44
C LEU A 239 1.75 7.93 1.72
N THR A 240 2.20 7.43 2.89
CA THR A 240 1.61 7.86 4.17
C THR A 240 2.12 9.22 4.65
N ALA A 241 3.19 9.72 4.05
CA ALA A 241 3.78 11.02 4.37
C ALA A 241 3.63 12.03 3.22
N ARG A 242 3.63 11.54 1.98
CA ARG A 242 3.57 12.34 0.74
C ARG A 242 2.49 11.84 -0.22
N PRO A 243 1.20 11.83 0.15
CA PRO A 243 0.15 11.35 -0.74
C PRO A 243 0.02 12.19 -2.02
N TRP A 244 0.38 13.47 -1.98
CA TRP A 244 0.47 14.36 -3.15
C TRP A 244 1.49 13.92 -4.21
N MET A 245 2.31 12.91 -3.93
CA MET A 245 3.10 12.23 -4.96
C MET A 245 2.21 11.76 -6.12
N LEU A 246 0.98 11.32 -5.82
CA LEU A 246 0.00 10.97 -6.85
C LEU A 246 -0.33 12.17 -7.73
N TRP A 247 -0.57 13.32 -7.12
CA TRP A 247 -0.87 14.55 -7.84
C TRP A 247 0.34 15.05 -8.65
N GLN A 248 1.55 15.05 -8.06
CA GLN A 248 2.78 15.43 -8.76
C GLN A 248 2.99 14.61 -10.04
N ILE A 249 2.84 13.29 -9.94
CA ILE A 249 2.98 12.38 -11.09
C ILE A 249 1.83 12.57 -12.08
N GLY A 250 0.62 12.84 -11.60
CA GLY A 250 -0.51 13.16 -12.47
C GLY A 250 -0.29 14.42 -13.30
N GLU A 251 0.22 15.50 -12.71
CA GLU A 251 0.61 16.70 -13.45
C GLU A 251 1.67 16.40 -14.52
N ASP A 252 2.69 15.63 -14.15
CA ASP A 252 3.76 15.24 -15.07
C ASP A 252 3.25 14.40 -16.26
N LEU A 253 2.17 13.64 -16.08
CA LEU A 253 1.48 12.85 -17.10
C LEU A 253 0.41 13.62 -17.88
N GLY A 254 0.04 14.83 -17.43
CA GLY A 254 -0.98 15.66 -18.05
C GLY A 254 -2.42 15.39 -17.59
N PHE A 255 -2.60 14.70 -16.46
CA PHE A 255 -3.91 14.58 -15.82
C PHE A 255 -4.34 15.91 -15.19
N GLN A 256 -5.65 16.08 -15.04
CA GLN A 256 -6.19 17.19 -14.29
C GLN A 256 -5.92 17.07 -12.79
N ALA A 257 -5.86 18.20 -12.08
CA ALA A 257 -5.70 18.21 -10.63
C ALA A 257 -6.76 17.34 -9.93
N PRO A 258 -6.49 16.85 -8.72
CA PRO A 258 -7.48 16.13 -7.92
C PRO A 258 -8.76 16.98 -7.70
N VAL A 259 -9.88 16.32 -7.48
CA VAL A 259 -11.17 16.97 -7.19
C VAL A 259 -11.03 17.91 -5.99
N GLY A 260 -11.52 19.14 -6.14
CA GLY A 260 -11.42 20.20 -5.12
C GLY A 260 -10.08 20.93 -5.10
N ARG A 261 -9.21 20.67 -6.09
CA ARG A 261 -7.89 21.32 -6.28
C ARG A 261 -7.77 21.95 -7.68
N GLU A 262 -8.89 22.24 -8.31
CA GLU A 262 -8.94 22.79 -9.67
C GLU A 262 -8.18 24.13 -9.74
N GLY A 263 -7.21 24.22 -10.65
CA GLY A 263 -6.35 25.40 -10.80
C GLY A 263 -5.17 25.50 -9.85
N GLU A 264 -5.07 24.63 -8.84
CA GLU A 264 -3.89 24.54 -7.98
C GLU A 264 -2.79 23.70 -8.64
N LYS A 265 -1.57 23.84 -8.10
CA LYS A 265 -0.41 23.00 -8.43
C LYS A 265 -0.08 22.06 -7.28
N ALA A 266 0.43 20.88 -7.61
CA ALA A 266 0.93 19.97 -6.61
C ALA A 266 2.11 20.58 -5.83
N PRO A 267 2.17 20.41 -4.50
CA PRO A 267 3.28 20.92 -3.69
C PRO A 267 4.60 20.30 -4.13
N ARG A 268 5.64 21.12 -4.30
CA ARG A 268 6.97 20.66 -4.77
C ARG A 268 8.13 21.18 -3.95
N THR A 269 7.95 22.24 -3.18
CA THR A 269 8.97 22.70 -2.21
C THR A 269 8.75 22.01 -0.86
N SER A 270 9.79 21.95 -0.06
CA SER A 270 9.75 21.35 1.27
C SER A 270 8.71 22.02 2.18
N GLU A 271 8.58 23.33 2.07
CA GLU A 271 7.62 24.14 2.82
C GLU A 271 6.18 23.86 2.37
N GLU A 272 5.91 23.84 1.06
CA GLU A 272 4.59 23.48 0.52
C GLU A 272 4.18 22.06 0.93
N GLU A 273 5.11 21.12 0.86
CA GLU A 273 4.89 19.74 1.31
C GLU A 273 4.62 19.67 2.82
N GLY A 274 5.30 20.50 3.62
CA GLY A 274 5.07 20.58 5.06
C GLY A 274 3.66 21.06 5.41
N LEU A 275 3.17 22.09 4.70
CA LEU A 275 1.79 22.59 4.86
C LEU A 275 0.76 21.54 4.38
N GLU A 276 1.04 20.87 3.29
CA GLU A 276 0.14 19.84 2.78
C GLU A 276 0.11 18.61 3.71
N PHE A 277 1.24 18.27 4.34
CA PHE A 277 1.26 17.23 5.37
C PHE A 277 0.35 17.59 6.54
N ALA A 278 0.35 18.84 7.00
CA ALA A 278 -0.53 19.29 8.08
C ALA A 278 -2.02 19.06 7.73
N ARG A 279 -2.44 19.46 6.53
CA ARG A 279 -3.80 19.23 6.01
C ARG A 279 -4.13 17.75 5.94
N PHE A 280 -3.22 16.96 5.40
CA PHE A 280 -3.38 15.52 5.28
C PHE A 280 -3.48 14.83 6.64
N ALA A 281 -2.65 15.18 7.61
CA ALA A 281 -2.68 14.61 8.95
C ALA A 281 -4.02 14.86 9.66
N LEU A 282 -4.57 16.08 9.56
CA LEU A 282 -5.89 16.40 10.08
C LEU A 282 -7.01 15.67 9.33
N ASN A 283 -6.90 15.54 8.01
CA ASN A 283 -7.86 14.79 7.21
C ASN A 283 -7.89 13.30 7.61
N VAL A 284 -6.74 12.66 7.80
CA VAL A 284 -6.66 11.27 8.28
C VAL A 284 -7.37 11.12 9.63
N LEU A 285 -7.17 12.05 10.56
CA LEU A 285 -7.84 12.04 11.85
C LEU A 285 -9.37 12.18 11.73
N ASN A 286 -9.84 13.11 10.90
CA ASN A 286 -11.26 13.28 10.64
C ASN A 286 -11.87 12.02 10.02
N ARG A 287 -11.20 11.39 9.04
CA ARG A 287 -11.67 10.16 8.38
C ARG A 287 -11.70 8.96 9.31
N LEU A 288 -10.82 8.88 10.28
CA LEU A 288 -10.90 7.85 11.32
C LEU A 288 -12.24 7.95 12.06
N THR A 289 -12.72 9.14 12.38
CA THR A 289 -14.01 9.31 13.06
C THR A 289 -15.21 9.06 12.17
N VAL A 290 -15.12 9.36 10.87
CA VAL A 290 -16.22 9.15 9.90
C VAL A 290 -16.42 7.67 9.55
N TYR A 291 -15.33 6.97 9.21
CA TYR A 291 -15.40 5.58 8.74
C TYR A 291 -15.37 4.55 9.87
N HIS A 292 -15.05 4.99 11.07
CA HIS A 292 -15.03 4.17 12.26
C HIS A 292 -15.88 4.82 13.35
N PRO A 293 -17.19 4.99 13.14
CA PRO A 293 -18.02 5.64 14.13
C PRO A 293 -18.04 4.81 15.41
N VAL A 294 -17.81 5.47 16.52
CA VAL A 294 -18.04 4.90 17.87
C VAL A 294 -19.55 4.73 18.05
N LYS A 295 -20.10 3.61 17.59
CA LYS A 295 -21.50 3.23 17.79
C LYS A 295 -21.57 1.99 18.68
N GLU A 296 -22.63 1.90 19.45
CA GLU A 296 -22.89 0.95 20.56
C GLU A 296 -22.67 -0.56 20.29
N LYS A 297 -22.37 -0.94 19.07
CA LYS A 297 -22.10 -2.33 18.68
C LYS A 297 -20.72 -2.55 18.06
N ALA A 298 -19.89 -1.52 17.92
CA ALA A 298 -18.65 -1.62 17.20
C ALA A 298 -17.48 -1.91 18.12
N HIS A 299 -16.59 -2.78 17.66
CA HIS A 299 -15.27 -3.01 18.22
C HIS A 299 -14.31 -1.79 18.11
N TRP A 300 -14.85 -0.62 17.79
CA TRP A 300 -14.18 0.63 17.52
C TRP A 300 -14.31 1.57 18.71
N SER A 301 -13.49 1.35 19.72
CA SER A 301 -13.39 2.29 20.82
C SER A 301 -12.57 3.52 20.40
N GLU A 302 -12.82 4.66 21.03
CA GLU A 302 -12.00 5.86 20.88
C GLU A 302 -10.50 5.54 21.07
N ALA A 303 -10.17 4.68 22.03
CA ALA A 303 -8.82 4.20 22.26
C ALA A 303 -8.21 3.48 21.02
N LEU A 304 -9.01 2.77 20.25
CA LEU A 304 -8.56 2.15 19.00
C LEU A 304 -8.26 3.20 17.94
N LEU A 305 -9.11 4.22 17.79
CA LEU A 305 -8.91 5.30 16.81
C LEU A 305 -7.65 6.09 17.15
N ILE A 306 -7.45 6.46 18.42
CA ILE A 306 -6.24 7.11 18.91
C ILE A 306 -5.01 6.24 18.61
N ARG A 307 -5.07 4.94 18.87
CA ARG A 307 -3.97 4.01 18.58
C ARG A 307 -3.66 3.94 17.08
N LYS A 308 -4.67 3.90 16.20
CA LYS A 308 -4.48 3.91 14.75
C LYS A 308 -3.83 5.21 14.27
N TYR A 309 -4.29 6.35 14.78
CA TYR A 309 -3.71 7.63 14.43
C TYR A 309 -2.25 7.78 14.92
N ARG A 310 -1.96 7.36 16.14
CA ARG A 310 -0.57 7.32 16.65
C ARG A 310 0.31 6.41 15.80
N PHE A 311 -0.21 5.29 15.33
CA PHE A 311 0.52 4.40 14.43
C PHE A 311 0.77 5.05 13.07
N PHE A 312 -0.20 5.81 12.55
CA PHE A 312 0.01 6.66 11.37
C PHE A 312 1.14 7.67 11.62
N LEU A 313 1.09 8.45 12.68
CA LEU A 313 2.12 9.44 13.01
C LEU A 313 3.50 8.79 13.18
N LYS A 314 3.58 7.64 13.84
CA LYS A 314 4.84 6.89 13.97
C LYS A 314 5.47 6.51 12.63
N ASN A 315 4.68 6.32 11.59
CA ASN A 315 5.18 5.98 10.26
C ASN A 315 5.39 7.20 9.36
N ALA A 316 4.54 8.21 9.47
CA ALA A 316 4.58 9.41 8.64
C ALA A 316 5.37 10.56 9.28
N GLY A 317 5.31 10.72 10.60
CA GLY A 317 6.00 11.77 11.35
C GLY A 317 7.52 11.84 11.13
N PRO A 318 8.25 10.72 11.05
CA PRO A 318 9.69 10.76 10.78
C PRO A 318 10.11 11.44 9.46
N TRP A 319 9.18 11.67 8.55
CA TRP A 319 9.41 12.43 7.31
C TRP A 319 9.31 13.94 7.53
N LEU A 320 8.65 14.36 8.62
CA LEU A 320 8.44 15.74 8.99
C LEU A 320 9.59 16.25 9.85
N TYR A 321 10.01 17.48 9.62
CA TYR A 321 10.96 18.14 10.50
C TYR A 321 10.29 18.31 11.88
N PHE A 322 10.98 17.99 12.97
CA PHE A 322 10.41 17.88 14.33
C PHE A 322 9.22 16.91 14.47
N GLY A 323 9.00 15.97 13.54
CA GLY A 323 7.90 15.02 13.61
C GLY A 323 7.92 14.13 14.87
N HIS A 324 9.10 13.91 15.48
CA HIS A 324 9.22 13.23 16.77
C HIS A 324 8.54 13.99 17.93
N GLU A 325 8.52 15.32 17.87
CA GLU A 325 7.82 16.15 18.82
C GLU A 325 6.30 16.00 18.67
N LEU A 326 5.81 16.03 17.43
CA LEU A 326 4.40 15.75 17.14
C LEU A 326 3.99 14.36 17.66
N GLU A 327 4.80 13.34 17.42
CA GLU A 327 4.56 11.97 17.93
C GLU A 327 4.51 11.95 19.47
N ALA A 328 5.47 12.62 20.12
CA ALA A 328 5.54 12.72 21.57
C ALA A 328 4.32 13.44 22.18
N ARG A 329 3.90 14.57 21.60
CA ARG A 329 2.68 15.29 22.03
C ARG A 329 1.44 14.43 21.81
N ALA A 330 1.25 13.84 20.64
CA ALA A 330 0.12 12.97 20.33
C ALA A 330 0.07 11.71 21.21
N SER A 331 1.23 11.22 21.70
CA SER A 331 1.28 10.06 22.60
C SER A 331 0.61 10.32 23.97
N ARG A 332 0.48 11.58 24.36
CA ARG A 332 -0.13 12.00 25.64
C ARG A 332 -1.64 12.25 25.52
N ALA A 333 -2.17 12.34 24.30
CA ALA A 333 -3.60 12.60 24.12
C ALA A 333 -4.45 11.45 24.68
N THR A 334 -5.45 11.76 25.49
CA THR A 334 -6.34 10.78 26.13
C THR A 334 -7.70 10.66 25.46
N SER A 335 -8.05 11.62 24.57
CA SER A 335 -9.27 11.65 23.79
C SER A 335 -8.97 12.03 22.32
N LEU A 336 -9.92 11.81 21.43
CA LEU A 336 -9.81 12.26 20.03
C LEU A 336 -9.79 13.78 19.93
N ASP A 337 -10.57 14.48 20.74
CA ASP A 337 -10.58 15.96 20.76
C ASP A 337 -9.22 16.50 21.19
N HIS A 338 -8.66 16.00 22.29
CA HIS A 338 -7.31 16.38 22.72
C HIS A 338 -6.25 16.06 21.67
N LEU A 339 -6.39 14.92 20.94
CA LEU A 339 -5.48 14.58 19.86
C LEU A 339 -5.60 15.56 18.69
N LYS A 340 -6.83 15.96 18.35
CA LYS A 340 -7.12 16.94 17.30
C LYS A 340 -6.57 18.32 17.63
N GLU A 341 -6.78 18.79 18.85
CA GLU A 341 -6.20 20.03 19.37
C GLU A 341 -4.68 19.98 19.30
N THR A 342 -4.06 18.88 19.79
CA THR A 342 -2.61 18.68 19.76
C THR A 342 -2.02 18.79 18.36
N VAL A 343 -2.66 18.16 17.37
CA VAL A 343 -2.21 18.19 15.97
C VAL A 343 -2.40 19.58 15.37
N ASN A 344 -3.53 20.19 15.63
CA ASN A 344 -3.83 21.54 15.14
C ASN A 344 -2.86 22.58 15.73
N ASP A 345 -2.60 22.53 17.04
CA ASP A 345 -1.67 23.45 17.71
C ASP A 345 -0.24 23.27 17.22
N PHE A 346 0.18 22.04 16.92
CA PHE A 346 1.51 21.79 16.39
C PHE A 346 1.73 22.46 15.03
N PHE A 347 0.73 22.42 14.15
CA PHE A 347 0.87 22.96 12.80
C PHE A 347 0.43 24.42 12.65
N PHE A 348 -0.57 24.85 13.41
CA PHE A 348 -1.26 26.13 13.23
C PHE A 348 -1.39 26.97 14.51
N GLY A 349 -0.84 26.50 15.63
CA GLY A 349 -0.86 27.23 16.89
C GLY A 349 0.03 28.49 16.84
N PRO A 350 -0.05 29.35 17.88
CA PRO A 350 0.67 30.65 17.92
C PRO A 350 2.20 30.54 17.81
N GLN A 351 2.77 29.38 18.13
CA GLN A 351 4.21 29.09 18.04
C GLN A 351 4.52 28.14 16.88
N ALA A 352 3.55 27.84 16.02
CA ALA A 352 3.76 26.95 14.90
C ALA A 352 4.69 27.59 13.88
N THR A 353 5.63 26.79 13.40
CA THR A 353 6.44 27.11 12.22
C THR A 353 6.10 26.09 11.14
N VAL A 354 6.25 26.49 9.88
CA VAL A 354 6.13 25.52 8.77
C VAL A 354 7.14 24.40 8.99
N GLN A 355 6.65 23.17 8.99
CA GLN A 355 7.44 21.98 9.21
C GLN A 355 7.76 21.33 7.87
N PRO A 356 8.94 21.57 7.28
CA PRO A 356 9.30 21.03 5.98
C PRO A 356 9.43 19.51 6.04
N LEU A 357 9.12 18.85 4.92
CA LEU A 357 9.38 17.44 4.74
C LEU A 357 10.79 17.17 4.24
N SER A 358 11.39 16.11 4.71
CA SER A 358 12.71 15.64 4.29
C SER A 358 12.64 14.19 3.79
N GLU A 359 13.64 13.79 3.02
CA GLU A 359 13.83 12.39 2.69
C GLU A 359 14.48 11.63 3.86
N ARG A 360 14.06 10.40 4.04
CA ARG A 360 14.65 9.52 5.05
C ARG A 360 15.87 8.80 4.49
N THR A 361 17.04 9.28 4.80
CA THR A 361 18.31 8.65 4.37
C THR A 361 18.50 7.27 4.97
N ASP A 362 18.03 7.02 6.21
CA ASP A 362 18.06 5.72 6.89
C ASP A 362 17.20 4.64 6.20
N LEU A 363 16.34 5.01 5.26
CA LEU A 363 15.55 4.07 4.47
C LEU A 363 16.20 3.67 3.14
N ARG A 364 17.30 4.33 2.76
CA ARG A 364 18.01 4.07 1.51
C ARG A 364 19.24 3.17 1.68
N TYR A 365 19.61 2.86 2.94
CA TYR A 365 20.86 2.13 3.24
C TYR A 365 20.62 0.98 4.25
#